data_82106079d07bd9b9db46a88c3e04cb22
#
_entry.id   82106079d07bd9b9db46a88c3e04cb22
#
_cell.length_a   1.000
_cell.length_b   1.000
_cell.length_c   1.000
_cell.angle_alpha   90.00
_cell.angle_beta   90.00
_cell.angle_gamma   90.00
#
_symmetry.space_group_name_H-M   'P 1'
#
loop_
_entity.id
_entity.type
_entity.pdbx_description
1 polymer ?
#
loop_
_entity_poly.entity_id
_entity_poly.type
_entity_poly.pdbx_seq_one_letter_code
_entity_poly.pdbx_strand_id
1 'polypeptide(L)'
;WKLSLLFLQFAAAGLLVSLLIAIGRQHRFMLDSDPGYSFDRLAFCPVSGQDSATRVRIVEEIGKLPEVERVSSCSCLPLHGMAGNNIMLPGSDWECFNVADQYAVGGGFLDLMEIPLVDGRFFTEDVSGSTEIMVSRSFVERMKDFADWTDGPVGKMISITGHEPCDYTI
;
A
#
# COMPACT_ATOMS: atom_id res chain seq x y z
N TRP A 1 -19.31 36.38 36.78
CA TRP A 1 -18.62 35.13 37.11
C TRP A 1 -19.45 33.91 36.79
N LYS A 2 -20.67 33.73 37.32
CA LYS A 2 -21.52 32.54 37.07
C LYS A 2 -21.97 32.47 35.62
N LEU A 3 -22.31 33.58 34.99
CA LEU A 3 -22.75 33.64 33.60
C LEU A 3 -21.61 33.26 32.63
N SER A 4 -20.37 33.73 32.92
CA SER A 4 -19.19 33.38 32.11
C SER A 4 -18.84 31.90 32.19
N LEU A 5 -19.01 31.29 33.37
CA LEU A 5 -18.79 29.85 33.55
C LEU A 5 -19.84 29.05 32.78
N LEU A 6 -21.10 29.46 32.84
CA LEU A 6 -22.20 28.82 32.10
C LEU A 6 -21.98 28.88 30.58
N PHE A 7 -21.56 30.05 30.08
CA PHE A 7 -21.21 30.22 28.67
C PHE A 7 -20.08 29.30 28.26
N LEU A 8 -19.01 29.20 29.07
CA LEU A 8 -17.88 28.32 28.80
C LEU A 8 -18.32 26.82 28.75
N GLN A 9 -19.21 26.42 29.67
CA GLN A 9 -19.73 25.04 29.68
C GLN A 9 -20.53 24.72 28.43
N PHE A 10 -21.42 25.60 27.97
CA PHE A 10 -22.18 25.39 26.74
C PHE A 10 -21.29 25.41 25.50
N ALA A 11 -20.28 26.30 25.46
CA ALA A 11 -19.31 26.32 24.37
C ALA A 11 -18.51 25.02 24.30
N ALA A 12 -18.03 24.53 25.43
CA ALA A 12 -17.32 23.24 25.50
C ALA A 12 -18.21 22.06 25.09
N ALA A 13 -19.44 22.03 25.59
CA ALA A 13 -20.40 20.98 25.22
C ALA A 13 -20.71 20.99 23.71
N GLY A 14 -20.92 22.19 23.13
CA GLY A 14 -21.15 22.36 21.70
C GLY A 14 -19.96 21.89 20.86
N LEU A 15 -18.74 22.20 21.29
CA LEU A 15 -17.51 21.74 20.66
C LEU A 15 -17.42 20.21 20.68
N LEU A 16 -17.64 19.58 21.84
CA LEU A 16 -17.57 18.13 21.96
C LEU A 16 -18.62 17.43 21.09
N VAL A 17 -19.85 17.93 21.04
CA VAL A 17 -20.90 17.39 20.18
C VAL A 17 -20.49 17.51 18.69
N SER A 18 -19.96 18.65 18.29
CA SER A 18 -19.49 18.88 16.92
C SER A 18 -18.36 17.92 16.55
N LEU A 19 -17.41 17.69 17.45
CA LEU A 19 -16.32 16.73 17.26
C LEU A 19 -16.85 15.30 17.13
N LEU A 20 -17.80 14.88 17.96
CA LEU A 20 -18.42 13.55 17.89
C LEU A 20 -19.12 13.34 16.55
N ILE A 21 -19.84 14.34 16.05
CA ILE A 21 -20.49 14.28 14.74
C ILE A 21 -19.45 14.16 13.62
N ALA A 22 -18.37 14.95 13.68
CA ALA A 22 -17.30 14.92 12.70
C ALA A 22 -16.59 13.56 12.66
N ILE A 23 -16.24 13.02 13.83
CA ILE A 23 -15.64 11.68 13.96
C ILE A 23 -16.59 10.59 13.44
N GLY A 24 -17.85 10.65 13.81
CA GLY A 24 -18.84 9.68 13.33
C GLY A 24 -19.02 9.69 11.81
N ARG A 25 -19.01 10.88 11.20
CA ARG A 25 -19.04 11.03 9.74
C ARG A 25 -17.77 10.50 9.08
N GLN A 26 -16.61 10.82 9.63
CA GLN A 26 -15.33 10.33 9.12
C GLN A 26 -15.22 8.82 9.22
N HIS A 27 -15.62 8.23 10.35
CA HIS A 27 -15.63 6.79 10.53
C HIS A 27 -16.56 6.10 9.53
N ARG A 28 -17.78 6.62 9.33
CA ARG A 28 -18.69 6.08 8.32
C ARG A 28 -18.11 6.20 6.92
N PHE A 29 -17.52 7.35 6.57
CA PHE A 29 -16.86 7.53 5.28
C PHE A 29 -15.75 6.50 5.06
N MET A 30 -14.93 6.20 6.08
CA MET A 30 -13.88 5.19 5.97
C MET A 30 -14.44 3.77 5.78
N LEU A 31 -15.56 3.45 6.42
CA LEU A 31 -16.21 2.14 6.26
C LEU A 31 -16.90 1.95 4.90
N ASP A 32 -17.48 3.02 4.37
CA ASP A 32 -18.25 3.00 3.13
C ASP A 32 -17.37 3.29 1.89
N SER A 33 -16.12 3.72 2.10
CA SER A 33 -15.19 4.00 1.00
C SER A 33 -14.68 2.72 0.35
N ASP A 34 -14.66 2.70 -0.98
CA ASP A 34 -14.00 1.65 -1.73
C ASP A 34 -12.47 1.75 -1.52
N PRO A 35 -11.83 0.74 -0.94
CA PRO A 35 -10.38 0.74 -0.72
C PRO A 35 -9.59 0.55 -2.03
N GLY A 36 -10.24 0.31 -3.16
CA GLY A 36 -9.62 0.07 -4.46
C GLY A 36 -9.10 -1.36 -4.64
N TYR A 37 -9.51 -2.28 -3.79
CA TYR A 37 -9.20 -3.71 -3.89
C TYR A 37 -10.32 -4.54 -3.26
N SER A 38 -10.50 -5.77 -3.75
CA SER A 38 -11.47 -6.71 -3.19
C SER A 38 -10.83 -7.54 -2.07
N PHE A 39 -11.59 -7.73 -1.01
CA PHE A 39 -11.22 -8.63 0.09
C PHE A 39 -12.33 -9.64 0.41
N ASP A 40 -13.34 -9.70 -0.42
CA ASP A 40 -14.39 -10.70 -0.30
C ASP A 40 -13.84 -12.09 -0.57
N ARG A 41 -14.18 -13.05 0.30
CA ARG A 41 -13.74 -14.45 0.20
C ARG A 41 -12.22 -14.65 0.29
N LEU A 42 -11.48 -13.68 0.84
CA LEU A 42 -10.06 -13.83 1.10
C LEU A 42 -9.81 -14.48 2.47
N ALA A 43 -8.94 -15.47 2.49
CA ALA A 43 -8.36 -16.02 3.71
C ALA A 43 -6.88 -15.63 3.78
N PHE A 44 -6.45 -15.16 4.93
CA PHE A 44 -5.07 -14.78 5.18
C PHE A 44 -4.45 -15.69 6.23
N CYS A 45 -3.28 -16.23 5.91
CA CYS A 45 -2.52 -17.08 6.81
C CYS A 45 -1.10 -16.51 7.00
N PRO A 46 -0.70 -16.07 8.21
CA PRO A 46 0.65 -15.62 8.46
C PRO A 46 1.61 -16.80 8.50
N VAL A 47 2.66 -16.76 7.67
CA VAL A 47 3.72 -17.78 7.58
C VAL A 47 5.07 -17.22 8.07
N SER A 48 5.06 -16.47 9.16
CA SER A 48 6.24 -15.86 9.73
C SER A 48 7.28 -16.89 10.17
N GLY A 49 8.57 -16.55 10.05
CA GLY A 49 9.68 -17.40 10.49
C GLY A 49 10.01 -18.58 9.57
N GLN A 50 9.34 -18.74 8.45
CA GLN A 50 9.66 -19.78 7.47
C GLN A 50 10.71 -19.26 6.46
N ASP A 51 11.56 -20.17 5.98
CA ASP A 51 12.47 -19.90 4.89
C ASP A 51 11.73 -19.72 3.54
N SER A 52 12.40 -19.18 2.54
CA SER A 52 11.81 -18.91 1.23
C SER A 52 11.27 -20.17 0.56
N ALA A 53 12.02 -21.28 0.63
CA ALA A 53 11.61 -22.54 0.00
C ALA A 53 10.35 -23.13 0.65
N THR A 54 10.25 -23.07 1.98
CA THR A 54 9.06 -23.50 2.71
C THR A 54 7.86 -22.64 2.37
N ARG A 55 8.02 -21.31 2.23
CA ARG A 55 6.92 -20.42 1.83
C ARG A 55 6.40 -20.74 0.44
N VAL A 56 7.27 -20.97 -0.54
CA VAL A 56 6.87 -21.39 -1.90
C VAL A 56 6.07 -22.69 -1.85
N ARG A 57 6.55 -23.71 -1.10
CA ARG A 57 5.83 -24.97 -0.96
C ARG A 57 4.45 -24.82 -0.32
N ILE A 58 4.31 -23.93 0.68
CA ILE A 58 3.01 -23.67 1.30
C ILE A 58 2.04 -23.10 0.26
N VAL A 59 2.47 -22.11 -0.54
CA VAL A 59 1.65 -21.53 -1.62
C VAL A 59 1.23 -22.60 -2.62
N GLU A 60 2.16 -23.45 -3.06
CA GLU A 60 1.87 -24.56 -3.99
C GLU A 60 0.88 -25.57 -3.41
N GLU A 61 1.05 -25.99 -2.15
CA GLU A 61 0.15 -26.96 -1.53
C GLU A 61 -1.25 -26.39 -1.28
N ILE A 62 -1.36 -25.13 -0.87
CA ILE A 62 -2.65 -24.45 -0.73
C ILE A 62 -3.35 -24.33 -2.10
N GLY A 63 -2.60 -23.99 -3.16
CA GLY A 63 -3.15 -23.87 -4.51
C GLY A 63 -3.69 -25.18 -5.11
N LYS A 64 -3.37 -26.35 -4.51
CA LYS A 64 -3.92 -27.65 -4.94
C LYS A 64 -5.27 -27.98 -4.30
N LEU A 65 -5.69 -27.20 -3.30
CA LEU A 65 -6.95 -27.45 -2.61
C LEU A 65 -8.12 -27.08 -3.55
N PRO A 66 -9.13 -27.95 -3.69
CA PRO A 66 -10.24 -27.71 -4.62
C PRO A 66 -11.14 -26.52 -4.22
N GLU A 67 -11.07 -26.10 -2.97
CA GLU A 67 -11.79 -24.94 -2.45
C GLU A 67 -11.06 -23.62 -2.69
N VAL A 68 -9.79 -23.66 -3.13
CA VAL A 68 -8.95 -22.48 -3.36
C VAL A 68 -8.92 -22.16 -4.85
N GLU A 69 -9.48 -21.04 -5.20
CA GLU A 69 -9.52 -20.54 -6.58
C GLU A 69 -8.17 -19.94 -6.99
N ARG A 70 -7.57 -19.15 -6.09
CA ARG A 70 -6.27 -18.50 -6.30
C ARG A 70 -5.52 -18.39 -4.98
N VAL A 71 -4.20 -18.38 -5.08
CA VAL A 71 -3.31 -18.14 -3.95
C VAL A 71 -2.16 -17.24 -4.38
N SER A 72 -1.76 -16.34 -3.51
CA SER A 72 -0.57 -15.52 -3.70
C SER A 72 0.08 -15.23 -2.35
N SER A 73 1.30 -14.73 -2.38
CA SER A 73 2.04 -14.31 -1.19
C SER A 73 2.22 -12.80 -1.16
N CYS A 74 2.30 -12.24 0.05
CA CYS A 74 2.65 -10.83 0.24
C CYS A 74 3.41 -10.64 1.55
N SER A 75 4.21 -9.58 1.62
CA SER A 75 4.95 -9.23 2.84
C SER A 75 4.02 -8.74 3.95
N CYS A 76 3.00 -8.00 3.60
CA CYS A 76 1.92 -7.59 4.48
C CYS A 76 0.65 -7.30 3.68
N LEU A 77 -0.49 -7.32 4.35
CA LEU A 77 -1.76 -6.92 3.74
C LEU A 77 -1.90 -5.39 3.71
N PRO A 78 -2.58 -4.84 2.71
CA PRO A 78 -2.98 -3.45 2.72
C PRO A 78 -3.67 -3.09 4.05
N LEU A 79 -3.35 -1.92 4.62
CA LEU A 79 -3.85 -1.41 5.90
C LEU A 79 -3.36 -2.16 7.17
N HIS A 80 -2.51 -3.18 7.05
CA HIS A 80 -2.01 -3.97 8.18
C HIS A 80 -0.56 -3.67 8.57
N GLY A 81 -0.22 -2.40 8.65
CA GLY A 81 1.15 -1.97 8.94
C GLY A 81 2.01 -2.00 7.69
N MET A 82 2.91 -1.08 7.59
CA MET A 82 3.72 -0.89 6.40
C MET A 82 5.15 -0.54 6.79
N ALA A 83 6.10 -1.06 6.03
CA ALA A 83 7.45 -0.55 6.01
C ALA A 83 7.58 0.31 4.76
N GLY A 84 7.83 1.60 4.96
CA GLY A 84 8.11 2.52 3.88
C GLY A 84 9.58 2.93 3.88
N ASN A 85 10.10 3.27 2.73
CA ASN A 85 11.42 3.81 2.54
C ASN A 85 11.37 5.13 1.78
N ASN A 86 12.48 5.86 1.83
CA ASN A 86 12.61 7.11 1.10
C ASN A 86 12.79 6.84 -0.38
N ILE A 87 12.24 7.70 -1.21
CA ILE A 87 12.34 7.63 -2.67
C ILE A 87 13.32 8.68 -3.16
N MET A 88 14.23 8.26 -4.01
CA MET A 88 15.24 9.08 -4.67
C MET A 88 15.20 8.84 -6.17
N LEU A 89 15.77 9.76 -6.93
CA LEU A 89 16.10 9.52 -8.33
C LEU A 89 17.47 8.83 -8.41
N PRO A 90 17.70 7.95 -9.38
CA PRO A 90 18.98 7.28 -9.56
C PRO A 90 20.14 8.29 -9.66
N GLY A 91 21.16 8.08 -8.84
CA GLY A 91 22.33 8.96 -8.77
C GLY A 91 22.10 10.30 -8.07
N SER A 92 20.96 10.51 -7.43
CA SER A 92 20.67 11.69 -6.62
C SER A 92 21.06 11.46 -5.16
N ASP A 93 21.61 12.48 -4.51
CA ASP A 93 21.92 12.47 -3.07
C ASP A 93 20.77 13.05 -2.20
N TRP A 94 19.65 13.42 -2.81
CA TRP A 94 18.52 14.00 -2.09
C TRP A 94 17.22 13.20 -2.29
N GLU A 95 16.40 13.21 -1.28
CA GLU A 95 15.14 12.48 -1.24
C GLU A 95 14.05 13.29 -1.97
N CYS A 96 13.34 12.63 -2.91
CA CYS A 96 12.16 13.21 -3.53
C CYS A 96 11.05 13.34 -2.50
N PHE A 97 10.80 12.27 -1.76
CA PHE A 97 9.88 12.30 -0.62
C PHE A 97 10.15 11.11 0.32
N ASN A 98 9.78 11.33 1.55
CA ASN A 98 9.92 10.39 2.64
C ASN A 98 8.69 9.49 2.71
N VAL A 99 8.95 8.22 2.94
CA VAL A 99 8.00 7.13 3.18
C VAL A 99 7.03 6.89 2.02
N ALA A 100 7.47 6.05 1.09
CA ALA A 100 6.57 5.30 0.21
C ALA A 100 6.37 3.90 0.80
N ASP A 101 5.13 3.53 0.98
CA ASP A 101 4.76 2.20 1.45
C ASP A 101 5.10 1.14 0.41
N GLN A 102 5.72 0.06 0.85
CA GLN A 102 6.21 -0.99 -0.03
C GLN A 102 5.62 -2.34 0.33
N TYR A 103 5.20 -3.06 -0.68
CA TYR A 103 4.71 -4.43 -0.58
C TYR A 103 5.54 -5.34 -1.48
N ALA A 104 6.23 -6.32 -0.92
CA ALA A 104 6.73 -7.43 -1.70
C ALA A 104 5.56 -8.40 -1.91
N VAL A 105 5.23 -8.65 -3.17
CA VAL A 105 4.07 -9.46 -3.56
C VAL A 105 4.50 -10.57 -4.51
N GLY A 106 3.84 -11.72 -4.40
CA GLY A 106 4.01 -12.83 -5.32
C GLY A 106 3.20 -12.67 -6.60
N GLY A 107 3.44 -13.53 -7.56
CA GLY A 107 2.69 -13.59 -8.81
C GLY A 107 1.19 -13.70 -8.57
N GLY A 108 0.39 -13.03 -9.39
CA GLY A 108 -1.06 -13.04 -9.31
C GLY A 108 -1.67 -12.28 -8.12
N PHE A 109 -0.87 -11.58 -7.30
CA PHE A 109 -1.39 -10.83 -6.15
C PHE A 109 -2.40 -9.76 -6.56
N LEU A 110 -2.09 -8.99 -7.60
CA LEU A 110 -2.99 -7.92 -8.07
C LEU A 110 -4.29 -8.46 -8.63
N ASP A 111 -4.23 -9.59 -9.36
CA ASP A 111 -5.43 -10.29 -9.84
C ASP A 111 -6.26 -10.84 -8.69
N LEU A 112 -5.60 -11.38 -7.64
CA LEU A 112 -6.27 -11.89 -6.44
C LEU A 112 -7.01 -10.78 -5.70
N MET A 113 -6.40 -9.61 -5.62
CA MET A 113 -6.95 -8.43 -4.95
C MET A 113 -7.86 -7.59 -5.87
N GLU A 114 -8.04 -8.00 -7.13
CA GLU A 114 -8.82 -7.28 -8.14
C GLU A 114 -8.33 -5.84 -8.35
N ILE A 115 -7.02 -5.59 -8.21
CA ILE A 115 -6.41 -4.29 -8.42
C ILE A 115 -6.17 -4.08 -9.91
N PRO A 116 -6.82 -3.09 -10.55
CA PRO A 116 -6.69 -2.88 -11.98
C PRO A 116 -5.33 -2.26 -12.33
N LEU A 117 -4.67 -2.82 -13.35
CA LEU A 117 -3.51 -2.20 -13.96
C LEU A 117 -3.96 -1.11 -14.94
N VAL A 118 -3.38 0.09 -14.82
CA VAL A 118 -3.72 1.24 -15.67
C VAL A 118 -2.80 1.31 -16.89
N ASP A 119 -1.53 0.98 -16.71
CA ASP A 119 -0.51 1.03 -17.76
C ASP A 119 0.62 0.04 -17.42
N GLY A 120 1.37 -0.42 -18.43
CA GLY A 120 2.41 -1.40 -18.26
C GLY A 120 1.91 -2.86 -18.30
N ARG A 121 2.55 -3.73 -17.53
CA ARG A 121 2.22 -5.16 -17.45
C ARG A 121 2.31 -5.68 -16.01
N PHE A 122 1.63 -6.76 -15.72
CA PHE A 122 1.83 -7.50 -14.46
C PHE A 122 3.19 -8.22 -14.44
N PHE A 123 3.68 -8.51 -13.24
CA PHE A 123 4.85 -9.36 -13.07
C PHE A 123 4.57 -10.74 -13.70
N THR A 124 5.53 -11.21 -14.49
CA THR A 124 5.37 -12.46 -15.24
C THR A 124 5.70 -13.71 -14.42
N GLU A 125 6.60 -13.57 -13.45
CA GLU A 125 7.04 -14.68 -12.59
C GLU A 125 7.49 -14.15 -11.22
N ASP A 126 7.47 -15.03 -10.22
CA ASP A 126 8.05 -14.78 -8.90
C ASP A 126 9.59 -14.85 -8.98
N VAL A 127 10.20 -13.80 -9.48
CA VAL A 127 11.66 -13.72 -9.59
C VAL A 127 12.20 -13.07 -8.33
N SER A 128 12.83 -13.85 -7.48
CA SER A 128 13.58 -13.33 -6.35
C SER A 128 14.73 -12.44 -6.87
N GLY A 129 14.77 -11.19 -6.41
CA GLY A 129 15.76 -10.20 -6.85
C GLY A 129 15.37 -9.43 -8.10
N SER A 130 14.12 -9.48 -8.53
CA SER A 130 13.60 -8.60 -9.58
C SER A 130 13.75 -7.14 -9.17
N THR A 131 14.20 -6.33 -10.12
CA THR A 131 14.25 -4.87 -10.00
C THR A 131 13.03 -4.18 -10.61
N GLU A 132 11.98 -4.93 -10.94
CA GLU A 132 10.74 -4.38 -11.44
C GLU A 132 9.82 -3.97 -10.28
N ILE A 133 9.13 -2.85 -10.44
CA ILE A 133 8.21 -2.34 -9.45
C ILE A 133 6.94 -1.82 -10.11
N MET A 134 5.80 -2.00 -9.46
CA MET A 134 4.56 -1.34 -9.81
C MET A 134 4.28 -0.21 -8.83
N VAL A 135 3.79 0.90 -9.34
CA VAL A 135 3.54 2.11 -8.55
C VAL A 135 2.09 2.53 -8.65
N SER A 136 1.56 3.16 -7.61
CA SER A 136 0.21 3.70 -7.63
C SER A 136 0.12 4.98 -8.46
N ARG A 137 -1.08 5.31 -8.95
CA ARG A 137 -1.33 6.58 -9.64
C ARG A 137 -0.94 7.79 -8.79
N SER A 138 -1.24 7.77 -7.50
CA SER A 138 -0.88 8.84 -6.58
C SER A 138 0.64 9.00 -6.41
N PHE A 139 1.39 7.91 -6.48
CA PHE A 139 2.84 7.95 -6.52
C PHE A 139 3.34 8.67 -7.78
N VAL A 140 2.82 8.29 -8.95
CA VAL A 140 3.19 8.92 -10.24
C VAL A 140 2.90 10.42 -10.23
N GLU A 141 1.71 10.83 -9.75
CA GLU A 141 1.37 12.25 -9.65
C GLU A 141 2.34 13.02 -8.75
N ARG A 142 2.73 12.42 -7.64
CA ARG A 142 3.71 13.03 -6.72
C ARG A 142 5.12 13.10 -7.32
N MET A 143 5.52 12.12 -8.11
CA MET A 143 6.84 12.11 -8.77
C MET A 143 6.99 13.21 -9.84
N LYS A 144 5.91 13.70 -10.42
CA LYS A 144 5.94 14.81 -11.39
C LYS A 144 6.52 16.11 -10.83
N ASP A 145 6.48 16.28 -9.51
CA ASP A 145 7.08 17.44 -8.85
C ASP A 145 8.61 17.37 -8.80
N PHE A 146 9.18 16.18 -9.02
CA PHE A 146 10.61 15.90 -8.87
C PHE A 146 11.29 15.47 -10.17
N ALA A 147 10.54 14.92 -11.11
CA ALA A 147 11.05 14.42 -12.38
C ALA A 147 10.07 14.64 -13.53
N ASP A 148 10.59 14.78 -14.73
CA ASP A 148 9.74 14.89 -15.93
C ASP A 148 9.22 13.50 -16.32
N TRP A 149 7.99 13.21 -15.91
CA TRP A 149 7.24 12.00 -16.24
C TRP A 149 6.00 12.29 -17.10
N THR A 150 6.09 13.31 -17.96
CA THR A 150 4.99 13.70 -18.84
C THR A 150 4.63 12.63 -19.88
N ASP A 151 5.59 11.79 -20.26
CA ASP A 151 5.45 10.64 -21.16
C ASP A 151 5.03 9.33 -20.46
N GLY A 152 4.71 9.40 -19.17
CA GLY A 152 4.29 8.27 -18.36
C GLY A 152 5.39 7.69 -17.46
N PRO A 153 5.02 6.78 -16.54
CA PRO A 153 5.95 6.18 -15.58
C PRO A 153 6.69 4.96 -16.12
N VAL A 154 6.15 4.24 -17.11
CA VAL A 154 6.68 2.96 -17.59
C VAL A 154 8.08 3.11 -18.17
N GLY A 155 9.00 2.28 -17.70
CA GLY A 155 10.43 2.32 -18.08
C GLY A 155 11.26 3.38 -17.33
N LYS A 156 10.65 4.16 -16.44
CA LYS A 156 11.38 5.09 -15.56
C LYS A 156 12.01 4.34 -14.39
N MET A 157 13.08 4.89 -13.86
CA MET A 157 13.80 4.30 -12.73
C MET A 157 13.65 5.17 -11.48
N ILE A 158 13.55 4.50 -10.35
CA ILE A 158 13.59 5.13 -9.02
C ILE A 158 14.60 4.37 -8.15
N SER A 159 15.19 5.07 -7.21
CA SER A 159 16.05 4.47 -6.19
C SER A 159 15.28 4.46 -4.87
N ILE A 160 15.30 3.33 -4.18
CA ILE A 160 14.64 3.14 -2.90
C ILE A 160 15.73 2.94 -1.85
N THR A 161 15.73 3.76 -0.82
CA THR A 161 16.69 3.63 0.27
C THR A 161 16.20 2.57 1.25
N GLY A 162 17.09 1.67 1.63
CA GLY A 162 16.83 0.61 2.59
C GLY A 162 18.14 0.13 3.19
N HIS A 163 18.27 -1.15 3.49
CA HIS A 163 19.54 -1.72 3.94
C HIS A 163 20.64 -1.63 2.86
N GLU A 164 20.24 -1.71 1.60
CA GLU A 164 21.09 -1.42 0.44
C GLU A 164 20.24 -0.63 -0.57
N PRO A 165 20.69 0.57 -1.02
CA PRO A 165 19.98 1.30 -2.05
C PRO A 165 19.92 0.46 -3.34
N CYS A 166 18.74 0.32 -3.89
CA CYS A 166 18.50 -0.44 -5.10
C CYS A 166 17.70 0.38 -6.09
N ASP A 167 18.10 0.34 -7.36
CA ASP A 167 17.38 0.97 -8.45
C ASP A 167 16.33 0.02 -8.99
N TYR A 168 15.10 0.52 -9.13
CA TYR A 168 13.96 -0.21 -9.64
C TYR A 168 13.43 0.43 -10.90
N THR A 169 12.95 -0.41 -11.83
CA THR A 169 12.28 0.01 -13.07
C THR A 169 10.77 -0.18 -12.95
N ILE A 170 10.02 0.86 -13.29
CA ILE A 170 8.55 0.88 -13.28
C ILE A 170 8.02 0.23 -14.56
#